data_1925b8f56d671f8f73581909238cb9ef
#
_entry.id   1925b8f56d671f8f73581909238cb9ef
#
_cell.length_a   1.000
_cell.length_b   1.000
_cell.length_c   1.000
_cell.angle_alpha   90.00
_cell.angle_beta   90.00
_cell.angle_gamma   90.00
#
_symmetry.space_group_name_H-M   'P 1'
#
loop_
_entity.id
_entity.type
_entity.pdbx_description
1 polymer ?
#
loop_
_entity_poly.entity_id
_entity_poly.type
_entity_poly.pdbx_seq_one_letter_code
_entity_poly.pdbx_strand_id
1 'polypeptide(L)'
;MTNFHAMKLLTSLVAFLLIAISAKAEKKPNVLFLFADDQCFETIGSLGLTDIDTPHLDRLVKNGTQFTRAYNMGSWSGAVCVASRHMLLTGRFLWHANTVHRKLKEEQVAHRLWPQYMAKAGYDTYFTGKWHIRAKAEELFATAKNVRGGMPNQTEAGYNRPLPGKPDPWDPT
;
A
#
# COMPACT_ATOMS: atom_id res chain seq x y z
N MET A 1 -25.14 -57.81 10.50
CA MET A 1 -25.60 -56.42 10.69
C MET A 1 -24.46 -55.38 10.76
N THR A 2 -23.24 -55.75 11.04
CA THR A 2 -22.05 -54.89 11.23
C THR A 2 -21.55 -54.22 9.92
N ASN A 3 -21.68 -54.84 8.75
CA ASN A 3 -21.16 -54.30 7.48
C ASN A 3 -21.93 -53.11 6.92
N PHE A 4 -23.23 -52.97 7.24
CA PHE A 4 -24.03 -51.89 6.74
C PHE A 4 -23.76 -50.53 7.38
N HIS A 5 -23.40 -50.53 8.67
CA HIS A 5 -22.98 -49.32 9.38
C HIS A 5 -21.59 -48.85 8.96
N ALA A 6 -20.67 -49.78 8.75
CA ALA A 6 -19.33 -49.47 8.27
C ALA A 6 -19.34 -48.86 6.85
N MET A 7 -20.19 -49.36 5.98
CA MET A 7 -20.37 -48.84 4.61
C MET A 7 -20.97 -47.44 4.61
N LYS A 8 -21.95 -47.15 5.47
CA LYS A 8 -22.54 -45.82 5.63
C LYS A 8 -21.53 -44.79 6.16
N LEU A 9 -20.70 -45.19 7.14
CA LEU A 9 -19.61 -44.34 7.65
C LEU A 9 -18.58 -44.05 6.57
N LEU A 10 -18.19 -45.04 5.79
CA LEU A 10 -17.21 -44.87 4.73
C LEU A 10 -17.76 -43.95 3.61
N THR A 11 -19.01 -44.09 3.20
CA THR A 11 -19.63 -43.20 2.20
C THR A 11 -19.78 -41.76 2.71
N SER A 12 -20.13 -41.57 3.99
CA SER A 12 -20.19 -40.22 4.60
C SER A 12 -18.82 -39.58 4.70
N LEU A 13 -17.77 -40.35 5.04
CA LEU A 13 -16.41 -39.87 5.10
C LEU A 13 -15.87 -39.43 3.73
N VAL A 14 -16.15 -40.26 2.71
CA VAL A 14 -15.77 -39.95 1.32
C VAL A 14 -16.52 -38.72 0.79
N ALA A 15 -17.84 -38.60 1.07
CA ALA A 15 -18.61 -37.43 0.71
C ALA A 15 -18.08 -36.14 1.39
N PHE A 16 -17.72 -36.22 2.68
CA PHE A 16 -17.12 -35.09 3.42
C PHE A 16 -15.75 -34.72 2.86
N LEU A 17 -14.94 -35.69 2.49
CA LEU A 17 -13.63 -35.47 1.86
C LEU A 17 -13.75 -34.80 0.48
N LEU A 18 -14.74 -35.23 -0.32
CA LEU A 18 -15.01 -34.65 -1.64
C LEU A 18 -15.51 -33.20 -1.54
N ILE A 19 -16.31 -32.85 -0.54
CA ILE A 19 -16.77 -31.49 -0.27
C ILE A 19 -15.58 -30.60 0.16
N ALA A 20 -14.68 -31.11 0.98
CA ALA A 20 -13.49 -30.38 1.43
C ALA A 20 -12.51 -30.07 0.26
N ILE A 21 -12.42 -30.97 -0.75
CA ILE A 21 -11.55 -30.76 -1.92
C ILE A 21 -12.16 -29.74 -2.90
N SER A 22 -13.48 -29.54 -2.87
CA SER A 22 -14.19 -28.62 -3.76
C SER A 22 -14.13 -27.15 -3.31
N ALA A 23 -13.58 -26.83 -2.14
CA ALA A 23 -13.33 -25.47 -1.70
C ALA A 23 -12.24 -24.85 -2.59
N LYS A 24 -12.62 -24.31 -3.75
CA LYS A 24 -11.75 -23.44 -4.54
C LYS A 24 -11.28 -22.30 -3.64
N ALA A 25 -9.98 -22.24 -3.35
CA ALA A 25 -9.41 -21.08 -2.71
C ALA A 25 -9.75 -19.86 -3.57
N GLU A 26 -10.54 -18.95 -3.02
CA GLU A 26 -10.90 -17.71 -3.71
C GLU A 26 -9.62 -16.96 -4.04
N LYS A 27 -9.45 -16.63 -5.34
CA LYS A 27 -8.24 -15.93 -5.80
C LYS A 27 -8.22 -14.54 -5.15
N LYS A 28 -7.22 -14.29 -4.33
CA LYS A 28 -7.04 -12.97 -3.69
C LYS A 28 -6.92 -11.89 -4.75
N PRO A 29 -7.59 -10.74 -4.58
CA PRO A 29 -7.48 -9.63 -5.52
C PRO A 29 -6.08 -9.04 -5.48
N ASN A 30 -5.61 -8.54 -6.61
CA ASN A 30 -4.42 -7.68 -6.61
C ASN A 30 -4.77 -6.33 -5.96
N VAL A 31 -3.83 -5.78 -5.21
CA VAL A 31 -3.97 -4.49 -4.54
C VAL A 31 -2.95 -3.52 -5.11
N LEU A 32 -3.42 -2.46 -5.77
CA LEU A 32 -2.59 -1.34 -6.22
C LEU A 32 -2.85 -0.15 -5.30
N PHE A 33 -1.81 0.30 -4.58
CA PHE A 33 -1.88 1.45 -3.69
C PHE A 33 -1.14 2.64 -4.31
N LEU A 34 -1.86 3.66 -4.73
CA LEU A 34 -1.33 4.90 -5.28
C LEU A 34 -1.37 5.98 -4.18
N PHE A 35 -0.20 6.46 -3.81
CA PHE A 35 -0.06 7.44 -2.73
C PHE A 35 0.60 8.72 -3.25
N ALA A 36 -0.24 9.69 -3.58
CA ALA A 36 0.22 11.02 -3.99
C ALA A 36 0.88 11.75 -2.81
N ASP A 37 1.87 12.59 -3.14
CA ASP A 37 2.60 13.41 -2.17
C ASP A 37 2.16 14.86 -2.33
N ASP A 38 1.64 15.45 -1.27
CA ASP A 38 1.15 16.85 -1.22
C ASP A 38 0.02 17.18 -2.22
N GLN A 39 -0.75 16.21 -2.66
CA GLN A 39 -1.90 16.46 -3.51
C GLN A 39 -3.05 17.05 -2.69
N CYS A 40 -3.49 18.25 -3.05
CA CYS A 40 -4.69 18.87 -2.49
C CYS A 40 -5.95 18.19 -3.05
N PHE A 41 -6.99 18.10 -2.24
CA PHE A 41 -8.24 17.45 -2.66
C PHE A 41 -8.92 18.23 -3.80
N GLU A 42 -8.73 19.55 -3.85
CA GLU A 42 -9.32 20.44 -4.88
C GLU A 42 -8.74 20.17 -6.28
N THR A 43 -7.61 19.48 -6.41
CA THR A 43 -6.92 19.27 -7.69
C THR A 43 -7.46 18.10 -8.52
N ILE A 44 -8.57 17.49 -8.12
CA ILE A 44 -9.26 16.44 -8.88
C ILE A 44 -10.43 17.06 -9.63
N GLY A 45 -10.38 17.03 -10.95
CA GLY A 45 -11.33 17.72 -11.83
C GLY A 45 -12.79 17.32 -11.62
N SER A 46 -13.05 16.02 -11.40
CA SER A 46 -14.41 15.51 -11.14
C SER A 46 -15.08 16.05 -9.87
N LEU A 47 -14.33 16.72 -8.98
CA LEU A 47 -14.89 17.42 -7.81
C LEU A 47 -15.47 18.80 -8.16
N GLY A 48 -15.18 19.33 -9.35
CA GLY A 48 -15.67 20.65 -9.79
C GLY A 48 -15.06 21.84 -9.04
N LEU A 49 -13.88 21.64 -8.41
CA LEU A 49 -13.21 22.66 -7.58
C LEU A 49 -11.95 23.23 -8.26
N THR A 50 -11.63 22.77 -9.46
CA THR A 50 -10.42 23.14 -10.20
C THR A 50 -10.66 23.13 -11.71
N ASP A 51 -9.85 23.90 -12.44
CA ASP A 51 -9.77 23.88 -13.89
C ASP A 51 -8.72 22.88 -14.42
N ILE A 52 -8.12 22.08 -13.55
CA ILE A 52 -7.13 21.07 -13.91
C ILE A 52 -7.82 19.86 -14.51
N ASP A 53 -7.39 19.45 -15.70
CA ASP A 53 -7.83 18.20 -16.31
C ASP A 53 -7.16 16.99 -15.64
N THR A 54 -7.97 16.13 -15.04
CA THR A 54 -7.49 14.89 -14.39
C THR A 54 -8.25 13.65 -14.87
N PRO A 55 -8.25 13.35 -16.18
CA PRO A 55 -9.17 12.35 -16.76
C PRO A 55 -8.99 10.94 -16.18
N HIS A 56 -7.79 10.58 -15.77
CA HIS A 56 -7.53 9.27 -15.18
C HIS A 56 -7.98 9.18 -13.71
N LEU A 57 -7.77 10.25 -12.92
CA LEU A 57 -8.28 10.32 -11.54
C LEU A 57 -9.81 10.41 -11.54
N ASP A 58 -10.38 11.21 -12.45
CA ASP A 58 -11.83 11.33 -12.61
C ASP A 58 -12.48 10.00 -12.94
N ARG A 59 -11.81 9.19 -13.77
CA ARG A 59 -12.27 7.83 -14.07
C ARG A 59 -12.25 6.92 -12.81
N LEU A 60 -11.24 7.04 -11.94
CA LEU A 60 -11.20 6.30 -10.68
C LEU A 60 -12.31 6.75 -9.75
N VAL A 61 -12.55 8.05 -9.62
CA VAL A 61 -13.65 8.62 -8.83
C VAL A 61 -15.00 8.12 -9.35
N LYS A 62 -15.22 8.16 -10.66
CA LYS A 62 -16.48 7.76 -11.30
C LYS A 62 -16.79 6.26 -11.12
N ASN A 63 -15.77 5.41 -11.11
CA ASN A 63 -15.93 3.95 -11.08
C ASN A 63 -15.69 3.34 -9.69
N GLY A 64 -15.30 4.14 -8.71
CA GLY A 64 -14.96 3.70 -7.37
C GLY A 64 -15.79 4.37 -6.28
N THR A 65 -15.27 4.29 -5.07
CA THR A 65 -15.82 4.99 -3.91
C THR A 65 -14.93 6.17 -3.55
N GLN A 66 -15.50 7.36 -3.51
CA GLN A 66 -14.82 8.57 -3.09
C GLN A 66 -15.21 8.94 -1.67
N PHE A 67 -14.20 9.18 -0.82
CA PHE A 67 -14.39 9.71 0.52
C PHE A 67 -14.23 11.24 0.50
N THR A 68 -15.34 11.97 0.55
CA THR A 68 -15.35 13.44 0.46
C THR A 68 -14.99 14.14 1.77
N ARG A 69 -14.91 13.40 2.88
CA ARG A 69 -14.62 13.92 4.22
C ARG A 69 -13.52 13.10 4.90
N ALA A 70 -12.41 12.89 4.21
CA ALA A 70 -11.21 12.33 4.79
C ALA A 70 -10.36 13.46 5.39
N TYR A 71 -9.97 13.36 6.64
CA TYR A 71 -9.23 14.39 7.36
C TYR A 71 -7.82 13.94 7.65
N ASN A 72 -6.86 14.83 7.42
CA ASN A 72 -5.48 14.62 7.80
C ASN A 72 -5.33 14.68 9.32
N MET A 73 -4.57 13.75 9.89
CA MET A 73 -4.30 13.70 11.33
C MET A 73 -3.17 14.63 11.79
N GLY A 74 -2.54 15.37 10.87
CA GLY A 74 -1.41 16.22 11.18
C GLY A 74 -0.08 15.48 11.24
N SER A 75 0.85 16.03 12.00
CA SER A 75 2.21 15.48 12.13
C SER A 75 2.78 15.77 13.53
N TRP A 76 3.72 14.95 13.97
CA TRP A 76 4.53 15.23 15.16
C TRP A 76 5.78 16.08 14.87
N SER A 77 6.01 16.42 13.60
CA SER A 77 7.16 17.23 13.14
C SER A 77 6.77 18.03 11.91
N GLY A 78 7.63 18.97 11.51
CA GLY A 78 7.42 19.75 10.29
C GLY A 78 7.41 18.93 9.00
N ALA A 79 8.01 17.74 9.02
CA ALA A 79 7.98 16.81 7.89
C ALA A 79 6.72 15.95 7.91
N VAL A 80 5.59 16.49 7.48
CA VAL A 80 4.26 15.83 7.48
C VAL A 80 4.27 14.49 6.76
N CYS A 81 5.01 14.38 5.65
CA CYS A 81 5.14 13.15 4.87
C CYS A 81 5.79 12.01 5.67
N VAL A 82 6.71 12.28 6.58
CA VAL A 82 7.30 11.25 7.46
C VAL A 82 6.22 10.65 8.36
N ALA A 83 5.42 11.49 9.01
CA ALA A 83 4.34 11.05 9.89
C ALA A 83 3.30 10.21 9.13
N SER A 84 2.85 10.71 8.01
CA SER A 84 1.88 10.06 7.13
C SER A 84 2.35 8.66 6.69
N ARG A 85 3.60 8.56 6.22
CA ARG A 85 4.19 7.29 5.77
C ARG A 85 4.44 6.31 6.91
N HIS A 86 4.77 6.79 8.11
CA HIS A 86 4.86 5.92 9.29
C HIS A 86 3.49 5.40 9.73
N MET A 87 2.46 6.24 9.72
CA MET A 87 1.09 5.80 9.99
C MET A 87 0.67 4.69 9.02
N LEU A 88 0.91 4.88 7.72
CA LEU A 88 0.62 3.89 6.70
C LEU A 88 1.40 2.59 6.93
N LEU A 89 2.73 2.68 7.13
CA LEU A 89 3.59 1.51 7.27
C LEU A 89 3.26 0.68 8.51
N THR A 90 2.91 1.36 9.61
CA THR A 90 2.67 0.71 10.90
C THR A 90 1.20 0.37 11.15
N GLY A 91 0.27 0.89 10.34
CA GLY A 91 -1.17 0.77 10.56
C GLY A 91 -1.65 1.45 11.84
N ARG A 92 -0.90 2.45 12.35
CA ARG A 92 -1.18 3.15 13.60
C ARG A 92 -1.58 4.60 13.38
N PHE A 93 -2.44 5.11 14.23
CA PHE A 93 -2.75 6.54 14.28
C PHE A 93 -1.55 7.37 14.73
N LEU A 94 -1.59 8.67 14.46
CA LEU A 94 -0.49 9.62 14.58
C LEU A 94 0.36 9.43 15.84
N TRP A 95 -0.23 9.49 17.02
CA TRP A 95 0.52 9.44 18.28
C TRP A 95 1.13 8.07 18.57
N HIS A 96 0.44 7.00 18.20
CA HIS A 96 0.96 5.64 18.32
C HIS A 96 2.07 5.39 17.29
N ALA A 97 1.95 5.91 16.07
CA ALA A 97 3.02 5.83 15.08
C ALA A 97 4.28 6.58 15.55
N ASN A 98 4.11 7.74 16.22
CA ASN A 98 5.22 8.49 16.80
C ASN A 98 5.94 7.71 17.91
N THR A 99 5.24 6.96 18.76
CA THR A 99 5.89 6.16 19.84
C THR A 99 6.84 5.10 19.28
N VAL A 100 6.53 4.56 18.09
CA VAL A 100 7.35 3.53 17.43
C VAL A 100 8.29 4.08 16.36
N HIS A 101 8.21 5.37 16.06
CA HIS A 101 9.03 6.01 15.02
C HIS A 101 10.54 5.76 15.19
N ARG A 102 11.07 5.86 16.41
CA ARG A 102 12.47 5.59 16.73
C ARG A 102 12.80 4.11 16.90
N LYS A 103 11.78 3.26 17.04
CA LYS A 103 11.86 1.82 17.27
C LYS A 103 11.42 1.01 16.05
N LEU A 104 11.43 1.60 14.87
CA LEU A 104 10.92 0.98 13.65
C LEU A 104 11.63 -0.33 13.32
N LYS A 105 12.91 -0.47 13.67
CA LYS A 105 13.67 -1.72 13.51
C LYS A 105 13.10 -2.86 14.38
N GLU A 106 12.64 -2.55 15.59
CA GLU A 106 12.00 -3.52 16.48
C GLU A 106 10.66 -3.99 15.87
N GLU A 107 9.88 -3.07 15.29
CA GLU A 107 8.64 -3.40 14.57
C GLU A 107 8.90 -4.28 13.35
N GLN A 108 9.97 -3.99 12.59
CA GLN A 108 10.40 -4.78 11.44
C GLN A 108 10.80 -6.20 11.85
N VAL A 109 11.63 -6.35 12.88
CA VAL A 109 12.05 -7.66 13.41
C VAL A 109 10.85 -8.46 13.93
N ALA A 110 9.91 -7.78 14.56
CA ALA A 110 8.67 -8.39 15.05
C ALA A 110 7.62 -8.67 13.96
N HIS A 111 7.93 -8.41 12.69
CA HIS A 111 7.03 -8.60 11.54
C HIS A 111 5.68 -7.87 11.69
N ARG A 112 5.69 -6.63 12.21
CA ARG A 112 4.49 -5.84 12.48
C ARG A 112 4.28 -4.66 11.52
N LEU A 113 4.87 -4.72 10.33
CA LEU A 113 4.74 -3.68 9.31
C LEU A 113 3.85 -4.15 8.15
N TRP A 114 3.11 -3.24 7.56
CA TRP A 114 2.13 -3.53 6.50
C TRP A 114 2.66 -4.46 5.39
N PRO A 115 3.82 -4.23 4.75
CA PRO A 115 4.30 -5.14 3.69
C PRO A 115 4.53 -6.57 4.20
N GLN A 116 4.96 -6.71 5.45
CA GLN A 116 5.20 -8.01 6.08
C GLN A 116 3.90 -8.76 6.34
N TYR A 117 2.82 -8.05 6.72
CA TYR A 117 1.49 -8.66 6.82
C TYR A 117 0.98 -9.12 5.45
N MET A 118 1.19 -8.32 4.40
CA MET A 118 0.81 -8.69 3.04
C MET A 118 1.58 -9.92 2.56
N ALA A 119 2.90 -9.96 2.77
CA ALA A 119 3.74 -11.11 2.44
C ALA A 119 3.29 -12.37 3.21
N LYS A 120 3.02 -12.24 4.51
CA LYS A 120 2.47 -13.35 5.34
C LYS A 120 1.11 -13.83 4.81
N ALA A 121 0.31 -12.93 4.26
CA ALA A 121 -0.95 -13.27 3.61
C ALA A 121 -0.78 -13.89 2.21
N GLY A 122 0.46 -14.09 1.72
CA GLY A 122 0.77 -14.73 0.44
C GLY A 122 0.69 -13.77 -0.76
N TYR A 123 0.89 -12.48 -0.55
CA TYR A 123 1.06 -11.51 -1.64
C TYR A 123 2.54 -11.33 -1.98
N ASP A 124 2.85 -11.25 -3.25
CA ASP A 124 4.09 -10.63 -3.70
C ASP A 124 3.97 -9.13 -3.52
N THR A 125 4.97 -8.52 -2.87
CA THR A 125 4.93 -7.11 -2.49
C THR A 125 5.92 -6.30 -3.29
N TYR A 126 5.46 -5.18 -3.84
CA TYR A 126 6.24 -4.30 -4.71
C TYR A 126 6.20 -2.88 -4.17
N PHE A 127 7.30 -2.16 -4.31
CA PHE A 127 7.37 -0.75 -3.96
C PHE A 127 8.18 0.05 -5.00
N THR A 128 7.71 1.26 -5.29
CA THR A 128 8.45 2.25 -6.08
C THR A 128 8.10 3.67 -5.61
N GLY A 129 9.03 4.61 -5.78
CA GLY A 129 8.82 6.03 -5.51
C GLY A 129 9.32 6.51 -4.16
N LYS A 130 8.67 7.55 -3.62
CA LYS A 130 9.08 8.19 -2.37
C LYS A 130 8.83 7.30 -1.15
N TRP A 131 9.89 7.03 -0.42
CA TRP A 131 9.85 6.21 0.81
C TRP A 131 9.81 7.06 2.07
N HIS A 132 10.81 7.88 2.29
CA HIS A 132 10.94 8.85 3.38
C HIS A 132 10.77 8.25 4.80
N ILE A 133 11.16 7.00 4.97
CA ILE A 133 11.14 6.26 6.23
C ILE A 133 12.54 5.71 6.49
N ARG A 134 12.92 5.58 7.77
CA ARG A 134 14.28 5.14 8.16
C ARG A 134 14.55 3.65 7.92
N ALA A 135 13.52 2.80 7.81
CA ALA A 135 13.70 1.41 7.38
C ALA A 135 14.00 1.36 5.88
N LYS A 136 14.71 0.35 5.42
CA LYS A 136 14.97 0.15 3.98
C LYS A 136 13.77 -0.53 3.34
N ALA A 137 13.28 0.02 2.24
CA ALA A 137 12.16 -0.57 1.49
C ALA A 137 12.52 -1.96 0.95
N GLU A 138 13.76 -2.14 0.54
CA GLU A 138 14.32 -3.38 0.00
C GLU A 138 14.33 -4.53 1.02
N GLU A 139 14.28 -4.21 2.31
CA GLU A 139 14.19 -5.20 3.40
C GLU A 139 12.73 -5.56 3.75
N LEU A 140 11.76 -4.80 3.24
CA LEU A 140 10.35 -4.92 3.59
C LEU A 140 9.47 -5.44 2.45
N PHE A 141 9.84 -5.15 1.22
CA PHE A 141 9.10 -5.57 0.03
C PHE A 141 9.89 -6.64 -0.72
N ALA A 142 9.21 -7.59 -1.35
CA ALA A 142 9.84 -8.60 -2.20
C ALA A 142 10.60 -7.96 -3.38
N THR A 143 10.06 -6.86 -3.89
CA THR A 143 10.71 -6.05 -4.92
C THR A 143 10.56 -4.57 -4.59
N ALA A 144 11.66 -3.83 -4.48
CA ALA A 144 11.67 -2.39 -4.36
C ALA A 144 12.61 -1.79 -5.42
N LYS A 145 12.09 -0.87 -6.25
CA LYS A 145 12.84 -0.23 -7.34
C LYS A 145 12.58 1.27 -7.33
N ASN A 146 13.54 2.05 -7.83
CA ASN A 146 13.44 3.51 -7.91
C ASN A 146 13.02 4.14 -6.57
N VAL A 147 13.56 3.61 -5.46
CA VAL A 147 13.28 4.09 -4.11
C VAL A 147 14.01 5.39 -3.89
N ARG A 148 13.28 6.43 -3.50
CA ARG A 148 13.88 7.71 -3.14
C ARG A 148 13.55 8.09 -1.70
N GLY A 149 14.43 8.87 -1.08
CA GLY A 149 14.28 9.39 0.27
C GLY A 149 13.13 10.40 0.38
N GLY A 150 13.46 11.58 0.88
CA GLY A 150 12.50 12.68 1.06
C GLY A 150 12.11 13.38 -0.24
N MET A 151 12.14 14.70 -0.20
CA MET A 151 11.86 15.52 -1.38
C MET A 151 13.01 15.38 -2.39
N PRO A 152 12.74 15.42 -3.69
CA PRO A 152 13.80 15.45 -4.69
C PRO A 152 14.64 16.73 -4.55
N ASN A 153 15.87 16.67 -5.03
CA ASN A 153 16.73 17.83 -5.05
C ASN A 153 16.13 18.94 -5.91
N GLN A 154 16.23 20.17 -5.44
CA GLN A 154 15.89 21.32 -6.22
C GLN A 154 16.93 21.50 -7.34
N THR A 155 16.47 21.70 -8.56
CA THR A 155 17.30 22.02 -9.72
C THR A 155 17.10 23.45 -10.16
N GLU A 156 17.97 23.99 -11.02
CA GLU A 156 17.81 25.32 -11.62
C GLU A 156 16.51 25.44 -12.43
N ALA A 157 16.03 24.35 -13.00
CA ALA A 157 14.76 24.30 -13.74
C ALA A 157 13.52 24.29 -12.81
N GLY A 158 13.73 24.24 -11.50
CA GLY A 158 12.71 24.22 -10.48
C GLY A 158 12.60 22.89 -9.77
N TYR A 159 11.64 22.82 -8.87
CA TYR A 159 11.42 21.68 -8.01
C TYR A 159 10.83 20.50 -8.79
N ASN A 160 11.47 19.34 -8.72
CA ASN A 160 11.08 18.14 -9.48
C ASN A 160 11.17 18.24 -11.01
N ARG A 161 11.83 19.24 -11.55
CA ARG A 161 11.97 19.37 -13.00
C ARG A 161 13.36 18.93 -13.44
N PRO A 162 13.49 18.18 -14.53
CA PRO A 162 14.79 17.87 -15.10
C PRO A 162 15.45 19.15 -15.62
N LEU A 163 16.78 19.21 -15.56
CA LEU A 163 17.52 20.26 -16.28
C LEU A 163 17.35 20.07 -17.80
N PRO A 164 17.33 21.15 -18.58
CA PRO A 164 17.28 21.05 -20.03
C PRO A 164 18.36 20.10 -20.57
N GLY A 165 17.95 19.13 -21.41
CA GLY A 165 18.85 18.12 -21.99
C GLY A 165 19.32 17.02 -21.02
N LYS A 166 18.77 16.95 -19.81
CA LYS A 166 18.96 15.83 -18.89
C LYS A 166 17.70 14.96 -18.86
N PRO A 167 17.86 13.64 -18.74
CA PRO A 167 16.71 12.76 -18.58
C PRO A 167 15.95 13.13 -17.31
N ASP A 168 14.64 12.96 -17.34
CA ASP A 168 13.81 13.08 -16.15
C ASP A 168 14.27 12.01 -15.13
N PRO A 169 14.69 12.39 -13.93
CA PRO A 169 15.11 11.43 -12.92
C PRO A 169 13.98 10.50 -12.45
N TRP A 170 12.75 10.76 -12.89
CA TRP A 170 11.55 9.97 -12.60
C TRP A 170 11.03 9.18 -13.80
N ASP A 171 11.61 9.41 -14.99
CA ASP A 171 11.30 8.61 -16.17
C ASP A 171 12.04 7.27 -16.08
N PRO A 172 11.33 6.15 -15.98
CA PRO A 172 11.94 4.82 -15.85
C PRO A 172 12.47 4.24 -17.18
N THR A 173 12.45 4.99 -18.29
CA THR A 173 12.95 4.50 -19.61
C THR A 173 14.45 4.33 -19.68
#